data_f8b3d16d83a372dc022727701feb5f3d
#
_entry.id   f8b3d16d83a372dc022727701feb5f3d
#
_cell.length_a   1.000
_cell.length_b   1.000
_cell.length_c   1.000
_cell.angle_alpha   90.00
_cell.angle_beta   90.00
_cell.angle_gamma   90.00
#
_symmetry.space_group_name_H-M   'P 1'
#
loop_
_entity.id
_entity.type
_entity.pdbx_description
1 polymer ?
#
loop_
_entity_poly.entity_id
_entity_poly.type
_entity_poly.pdbx_seq_one_letter_code
_entity_poly.pdbx_strand_id
1 'polypeptide(L)'
;MTIASKQKSIDRLEETLERPEDAPEAIKFAFKAADGCGNDVLTARGLTLGFDGKRLFKIVDIEIKKGERVFLIGDNGCGKTSLFKVLTEQYKADSGEFKFGSRVRVGYFDQAQRGLTETKSALNEVWDEYPRMTETAVRSALAAFLFKGDDIYKLISELSGGERARIALLKLMLSGANFLLLDEPTNHLDITSCEALENALLGYDGTLFIISHDRYLVNKLANRLYKLSQSGAAGYLGNYDFYLEKQQAQSVASEVREKPKKSEQALDYKQRKERESERRKLGTRIERAERRIEELDELINTKTEELSSLSDYQKAMELSEEIERLRLEQEAAMEDWETSSAALEEMTGGSDD
;
A
#
# COMPACT_ATOMS: atom_id res chain seq x y z
N MET A 1 34.47 -40.50 18.69
CA MET A 1 33.39 -39.80 19.44
C MET A 1 32.16 -40.73 19.37
N THR A 2 31.70 -41.20 20.52
CA THR A 2 30.57 -42.12 20.61
C THR A 2 29.24 -41.38 20.43
N ILE A 3 28.24 -42.10 19.87
CA ILE A 3 26.86 -41.61 19.60
C ILE A 3 26.28 -40.91 20.84
N ALA A 4 26.53 -41.45 22.06
CA ALA A 4 26.12 -40.86 23.33
C ALA A 4 26.71 -39.45 23.62
N SER A 5 27.90 -39.14 23.09
CA SER A 5 28.53 -37.81 23.25
C SER A 5 27.88 -36.77 22.31
N LYS A 6 27.44 -37.19 21.14
CA LYS A 6 26.71 -36.31 20.19
C LYS A 6 25.28 -36.02 20.66
N GLN A 7 24.62 -37.04 21.25
CA GLN A 7 23.28 -36.86 21.81
C GLN A 7 23.30 -35.84 22.98
N LYS A 8 24.26 -35.93 23.88
CA LYS A 8 24.43 -34.97 24.98
C LYS A 8 24.75 -33.53 24.51
N SER A 9 25.36 -33.38 23.34
CA SER A 9 25.60 -32.05 22.73
C SER A 9 24.36 -31.49 22.05
N ILE A 10 23.50 -32.35 21.47
CA ILE A 10 22.22 -31.99 20.93
C ILE A 10 21.26 -31.56 22.04
N ASP A 11 21.14 -32.36 23.10
CA ASP A 11 20.30 -32.04 24.25
C ASP A 11 20.70 -30.70 24.92
N ARG A 12 22.00 -30.38 24.98
CA ARG A 12 22.48 -29.10 25.47
C ARG A 12 22.19 -27.93 24.52
N LEU A 13 22.21 -28.16 23.23
CA LEU A 13 21.85 -27.15 22.23
C LEU A 13 20.32 -26.91 22.23
N GLU A 14 19.52 -27.96 22.42
CA GLU A 14 18.07 -27.83 22.58
C GLU A 14 17.66 -27.10 23.86
N GLU A 15 18.40 -27.30 24.97
CA GLU A 15 18.20 -26.53 26.22
C GLU A 15 18.62 -25.05 26.12
N THR A 16 19.53 -24.71 25.21
CA THR A 16 19.97 -23.32 24.94
C THR A 16 19.25 -22.64 23.81
N LEU A 17 18.49 -23.37 22.98
CA LEU A 17 17.56 -22.81 22.01
C LEU A 17 16.34 -22.25 22.77
N GLU A 18 16.42 -20.96 23.12
CA GLU A 18 15.21 -20.21 23.43
C GLU A 18 14.28 -20.34 22.23
N ARG A 19 13.12 -20.96 22.42
CA ARG A 19 12.07 -20.93 21.41
C ARG A 19 11.86 -19.47 21.05
N PRO A 20 11.82 -19.10 19.75
CA PRO A 20 11.39 -17.76 19.39
C PRO A 20 10.07 -17.53 20.13
N GLU A 21 10.01 -16.51 20.97
CA GLU A 21 8.73 -16.09 21.56
C GLU A 21 7.75 -16.01 20.41
N ASP A 22 6.64 -16.75 20.50
CA ASP A 22 5.55 -16.64 19.54
C ASP A 22 5.28 -15.16 19.36
N ALA A 23 5.35 -14.69 18.11
CA ALA A 23 5.18 -13.27 17.83
C ALA A 23 3.92 -12.82 18.57
N PRO A 24 4.02 -11.86 19.50
CA PRO A 24 2.92 -11.51 20.38
C PRO A 24 1.71 -11.23 19.51
N GLU A 25 0.57 -11.89 19.78
CA GLU A 25 -0.68 -11.69 19.07
C GLU A 25 -0.87 -10.19 18.89
N ALA A 26 -0.95 -9.74 17.64
CA ALA A 26 -1.07 -8.32 17.34
C ALA A 26 -2.29 -7.78 18.10
N ILE A 27 -2.05 -6.92 19.10
CA ILE A 27 -3.11 -6.31 19.91
C ILE A 27 -3.99 -5.54 18.94
N LYS A 28 -5.16 -6.09 18.60
CA LYS A 28 -6.14 -5.47 17.73
C LYS A 28 -6.88 -4.40 18.54
N PHE A 29 -6.38 -3.19 18.53
CA PHE A 29 -7.10 -2.04 19.07
C PHE A 29 -8.06 -1.52 18.00
N ALA A 30 -9.37 -1.53 18.29
CA ALA A 30 -10.39 -1.03 17.37
C ALA A 30 -10.58 0.48 17.58
N PHE A 31 -10.26 1.27 16.57
CA PHE A 31 -10.53 2.71 16.56
C PHE A 31 -11.95 2.96 16.06
N LYS A 32 -12.80 3.51 16.94
CA LYS A 32 -14.20 3.77 16.62
C LYS A 32 -14.41 5.24 16.24
N ALA A 33 -15.01 5.44 15.09
CA ALA A 33 -15.51 6.75 14.68
C ALA A 33 -16.76 7.15 15.49
N ALA A 34 -17.00 8.44 15.65
CA ALA A 34 -18.20 8.92 16.26
C ALA A 34 -19.43 8.54 15.42
N ASP A 35 -20.46 8.03 16.07
CA ASP A 35 -21.71 7.62 15.42
C ASP A 35 -22.51 8.81 14.87
N GLY A 36 -23.37 8.52 13.90
CA GLY A 36 -24.47 9.39 13.49
C GLY A 36 -24.15 10.37 12.36
N CYS A 37 -23.05 10.23 11.61
CA CYS A 37 -22.86 11.04 10.40
C CYS A 37 -23.82 10.60 9.29
N GLY A 38 -24.27 11.57 8.47
CA GLY A 38 -25.09 11.30 7.27
C GLY A 38 -24.33 10.50 6.22
N ASN A 39 -25.04 10.07 5.17
CA ASN A 39 -24.42 9.31 4.07
C ASN A 39 -23.45 10.16 3.25
N ASP A 40 -23.74 11.45 3.05
CA ASP A 40 -22.86 12.38 2.38
C ASP A 40 -21.90 12.99 3.41
N VAL A 41 -20.60 12.77 3.25
CA VAL A 41 -19.56 13.22 4.20
C VAL A 41 -18.92 14.52 3.71
N LEU A 42 -18.57 14.60 2.43
CA LEU A 42 -17.99 15.77 1.79
C LEU A 42 -18.60 15.95 0.40
N THR A 43 -19.04 17.16 0.10
CA THR A 43 -19.38 17.61 -1.25
C THR A 43 -18.62 18.89 -1.53
N ALA A 44 -17.75 18.89 -2.54
CA ALA A 44 -17.03 20.05 -3.03
C ALA A 44 -17.38 20.23 -4.51
N ARG A 45 -17.67 21.47 -4.91
CA ARG A 45 -18.07 21.84 -6.27
C ARG A 45 -17.36 23.08 -6.77
N GLY A 46 -16.75 22.94 -7.94
CA GLY A 46 -16.13 24.06 -8.64
C GLY A 46 -14.98 24.73 -7.87
N LEU A 47 -14.32 24.02 -6.95
CA LEU A 47 -13.23 24.60 -6.17
C LEU A 47 -12.07 24.97 -7.07
N THR A 48 -11.58 26.20 -6.93
CA THR A 48 -10.36 26.69 -7.58
C THR A 48 -9.42 27.29 -6.55
N LEU A 49 -8.13 27.13 -6.77
CA LEU A 49 -7.11 27.75 -5.93
C LEU A 49 -5.87 28.10 -6.76
N GLY A 50 -5.30 29.26 -6.47
CA GLY A 50 -4.03 29.70 -7.01
C GLY A 50 -3.29 30.61 -6.03
N PHE A 51 -1.99 30.79 -6.23
CA PHE A 51 -1.13 31.70 -5.49
C PHE A 51 -0.26 32.50 -6.47
N ASP A 52 -0.11 33.79 -6.22
CA ASP A 52 0.76 34.68 -6.99
C ASP A 52 0.57 34.62 -8.52
N GLY A 53 -0.70 34.55 -8.95
CA GLY A 53 -1.06 34.45 -10.36
C GLY A 53 -0.87 33.03 -10.98
N LYS A 54 -0.32 32.07 -10.25
CA LYS A 54 -0.19 30.66 -10.68
C LYS A 54 -1.34 29.84 -10.12
N ARG A 55 -2.18 29.32 -11.00
CA ARG A 55 -3.26 28.41 -10.61
C ARG A 55 -2.71 27.03 -10.29
N LEU A 56 -3.07 26.49 -9.13
CA LEU A 56 -2.76 25.12 -8.73
C LEU A 56 -3.73 24.13 -9.36
N PHE A 57 -5.03 24.40 -9.24
CA PHE A 57 -6.08 23.58 -9.86
C PHE A 57 -7.29 24.43 -10.23
N LYS A 58 -8.03 23.94 -11.22
CA LYS A 58 -9.30 24.51 -11.70
C LYS A 58 -10.41 23.48 -11.49
N ILE A 59 -11.59 23.93 -11.08
CA ILE A 59 -12.84 23.16 -11.08
C ILE A 59 -12.65 21.76 -10.47
N VAL A 60 -12.41 21.73 -9.16
CA VAL A 60 -12.34 20.47 -8.42
C VAL A 60 -13.73 20.13 -7.90
N ASP A 61 -14.26 19.01 -8.38
CA ASP A 61 -15.51 18.41 -7.93
C ASP A 61 -15.19 17.08 -7.22
N ILE A 62 -15.55 16.98 -5.95
CA ILE A 62 -15.30 15.80 -5.11
C ILE A 62 -16.56 15.50 -4.30
N GLU A 63 -16.97 14.26 -4.30
CA GLU A 63 -18.06 13.75 -3.49
C GLU A 63 -17.57 12.49 -2.74
N ILE A 64 -17.68 12.53 -1.41
CA ILE A 64 -17.25 11.44 -0.53
C ILE A 64 -18.43 11.00 0.34
N LYS A 65 -18.70 9.69 0.36
CA LYS A 65 -19.75 9.07 1.15
C LYS A 65 -19.21 8.37 2.40
N LYS A 66 -20.09 8.14 3.36
CA LYS A 66 -19.76 7.46 4.61
C LYS A 66 -19.11 6.09 4.34
N GLY A 67 -18.01 5.82 5.04
CA GLY A 67 -17.26 4.57 4.94
C GLY A 67 -16.42 4.43 3.69
N GLU A 68 -16.40 5.42 2.79
CA GLU A 68 -15.47 5.40 1.66
C GLU A 68 -14.04 5.61 2.11
N ARG A 69 -13.13 4.92 1.41
CA ARG A 69 -11.68 5.04 1.54
C ARG A 69 -11.12 5.66 0.27
N VAL A 70 -11.11 6.99 0.28
CA VAL A 70 -10.78 7.82 -0.89
C VAL A 70 -9.33 8.21 -0.86
N PHE A 71 -8.64 8.07 -1.98
CA PHE A 71 -7.27 8.55 -2.13
C PHE A 71 -7.18 9.66 -3.15
N LEU A 72 -6.35 10.65 -2.85
CA LEU A 72 -6.01 11.76 -3.74
C LEU A 72 -4.59 11.57 -4.26
N ILE A 73 -4.47 11.30 -5.55
CA ILE A 73 -3.20 11.16 -6.25
C ILE A 73 -2.99 12.33 -7.22
N GLY A 74 -1.78 12.54 -7.64
CA GLY A 74 -1.43 13.59 -8.61
C GLY A 74 0.04 14.00 -8.49
N ASP A 75 0.52 14.75 -9.46
CA ASP A 75 1.91 15.18 -9.54
C ASP A 75 2.31 16.05 -8.33
N ASN A 76 3.62 16.11 -8.06
CA ASN A 76 4.12 16.98 -7.01
C ASN A 76 3.84 18.46 -7.36
N GLY A 77 3.36 19.22 -6.37
CA GLY A 77 3.02 20.62 -6.56
C GLY A 77 1.68 20.88 -7.27
N CYS A 78 0.87 19.86 -7.60
CA CYS A 78 -0.46 20.08 -8.19
C CYS A 78 -1.52 20.61 -7.21
N GLY A 79 -1.18 20.75 -5.90
CA GLY A 79 -2.05 21.36 -4.91
C GLY A 79 -2.81 20.38 -4.00
N LYS A 80 -2.38 19.12 -3.86
CA LYS A 80 -3.03 18.12 -2.98
C LYS A 80 -3.15 18.61 -1.54
N THR A 81 -2.03 18.95 -0.91
CA THR A 81 -1.99 19.52 0.46
C THR A 81 -2.78 20.84 0.54
N SER A 82 -2.71 21.68 -0.50
CA SER A 82 -3.46 22.93 -0.55
C SER A 82 -4.97 22.68 -0.59
N LEU A 83 -5.43 21.65 -1.27
CA LEU A 83 -6.84 21.25 -1.24
C LEU A 83 -7.26 20.84 0.18
N PHE A 84 -6.45 20.05 0.91
CA PHE A 84 -6.74 19.71 2.30
C PHE A 84 -6.77 20.96 3.20
N LYS A 85 -5.88 21.92 2.99
CA LYS A 85 -5.90 23.20 3.70
C LYS A 85 -7.13 24.04 3.40
N VAL A 86 -7.70 23.94 2.18
CA VAL A 86 -9.01 24.54 1.87
C VAL A 86 -10.12 23.85 2.64
N LEU A 87 -10.15 22.50 2.62
CA LEU A 87 -11.17 21.70 3.33
C LEU A 87 -11.11 21.89 4.85
N THR A 88 -9.94 22.19 5.41
CA THR A 88 -9.75 22.51 6.84
C THR A 88 -9.85 24.02 7.14
N GLU A 89 -10.32 24.83 6.18
CA GLU A 89 -10.51 26.28 6.30
C GLU A 89 -9.23 27.07 6.63
N GLN A 90 -8.04 26.45 6.46
CA GLN A 90 -6.76 27.14 6.61
C GLN A 90 -6.46 28.06 5.40
N TYR A 91 -6.97 27.67 4.21
CA TYR A 91 -6.90 28.47 3.00
C TYR A 91 -8.31 28.75 2.49
N LYS A 92 -8.50 29.97 1.94
CA LYS A 92 -9.74 30.32 1.26
C LYS A 92 -9.63 29.97 -0.22
N ALA A 93 -10.60 29.23 -0.76
CA ALA A 93 -10.70 28.99 -2.19
C ALA A 93 -10.95 30.31 -2.96
N ASP A 94 -10.42 30.40 -4.17
CA ASP A 94 -10.67 31.53 -5.07
C ASP A 94 -12.13 31.52 -5.59
N SER A 95 -12.67 30.33 -5.87
CA SER A 95 -14.06 30.12 -6.22
C SER A 95 -14.51 28.70 -5.89
N GLY A 96 -15.82 28.48 -6.00
CA GLY A 96 -16.45 27.21 -5.64
C GLY A 96 -16.80 27.15 -4.16
N GLU A 97 -17.41 26.06 -3.76
CA GLU A 97 -17.85 25.82 -2.39
C GLU A 97 -17.65 24.35 -2.00
N PHE A 98 -17.51 24.11 -0.71
CA PHE A 98 -17.59 22.78 -0.16
C PHE A 98 -18.48 22.73 1.07
N LYS A 99 -19.00 21.55 1.35
CA LYS A 99 -19.88 21.33 2.50
C LYS A 99 -19.61 19.96 3.09
N PHE A 100 -19.47 19.92 4.41
CA PHE A 100 -19.50 18.67 5.15
C PHE A 100 -20.95 18.26 5.47
N GLY A 101 -21.17 16.98 5.48
CA GLY A 101 -22.45 16.39 5.86
C GLY A 101 -22.79 16.63 7.33
N SER A 102 -24.03 16.29 7.69
CA SER A 102 -24.51 16.43 9.07
C SER A 102 -23.68 15.57 10.04
N ARG A 103 -23.27 16.15 11.17
CA ARG A 103 -22.49 15.50 12.24
C ARG A 103 -21.13 14.93 11.78
N VAL A 104 -20.59 15.42 10.68
CA VAL A 104 -19.21 15.11 10.29
C VAL A 104 -18.24 15.80 11.24
N ARG A 105 -17.35 14.99 11.83
CA ARG A 105 -16.22 15.46 12.66
C ARG A 105 -14.95 15.18 11.90
N VAL A 106 -14.32 16.24 11.40
CA VAL A 106 -13.10 16.17 10.62
C VAL A 106 -11.90 16.05 11.55
N GLY A 107 -11.05 15.06 11.30
CA GLY A 107 -9.72 14.97 11.87
C GLY A 107 -8.70 15.19 10.76
N TYR A 108 -7.70 16.03 10.97
CA TYR A 108 -6.68 16.32 9.98
C TYR A 108 -5.28 15.96 10.49
N PHE A 109 -4.58 15.14 9.75
CA PHE A 109 -3.17 14.85 9.97
C PHE A 109 -2.33 15.66 8.97
N ASP A 110 -1.58 16.64 9.49
CA ASP A 110 -0.62 17.43 8.74
C ASP A 110 0.78 16.79 8.86
N GLN A 111 1.49 16.69 7.76
CA GLN A 111 2.87 16.21 7.71
C GLN A 111 3.81 16.94 8.71
N ALA A 112 3.50 18.20 9.06
CA ALA A 112 4.29 18.99 9.99
C ALA A 112 4.19 18.56 11.47
N GLN A 113 3.32 17.58 11.81
CA GLN A 113 3.15 16.98 13.15
C GLN A 113 3.07 18.00 14.30
N ARG A 114 2.38 19.12 14.08
CA ARG A 114 2.25 20.18 15.06
C ARG A 114 1.34 19.77 16.21
N GLY A 115 1.73 20.06 17.43
CA GLY A 115 0.84 19.94 18.60
C GLY A 115 1.21 18.85 19.61
N LEU A 116 2.40 18.25 19.51
CA LEU A 116 2.91 17.36 20.56
C LEU A 116 3.69 18.18 21.61
N THR A 117 3.53 17.84 22.89
CA THR A 117 4.18 18.52 24.03
C THR A 117 5.51 17.84 24.33
N GLU A 118 6.62 18.47 23.97
CA GLU A 118 7.96 17.88 24.04
C GLU A 118 8.37 17.38 25.46
N THR A 119 7.82 18.01 26.50
CA THR A 119 8.15 17.69 27.91
C THR A 119 7.34 16.54 28.51
N LYS A 120 6.33 16.04 27.79
CA LYS A 120 5.51 14.90 28.24
C LYS A 120 6.09 13.59 27.75
N SER A 121 5.82 12.51 28.48
CA SER A 121 6.06 11.16 27.98
C SER A 121 5.00 10.78 26.94
N ALA A 122 5.30 9.80 26.08
CA ALA A 122 4.36 9.29 25.09
C ALA A 122 3.02 8.86 25.74
N LEU A 123 3.07 8.20 26.90
CA LEU A 123 1.88 7.81 27.66
C LEU A 123 1.07 9.03 28.10
N ASN A 124 1.73 10.02 28.73
CA ASN A 124 1.03 11.20 29.26
C ASN A 124 0.52 12.10 28.14
N GLU A 125 1.23 12.20 27.02
CA GLU A 125 0.80 12.95 25.86
C GLU A 125 -0.55 12.47 25.32
N VAL A 126 -0.77 11.16 25.34
CA VAL A 126 -2.06 10.56 24.91
C VAL A 126 -3.08 10.61 26.04
N TRP A 127 -2.71 10.22 27.27
CA TRP A 127 -3.66 10.07 28.37
C TRP A 127 -4.26 11.39 28.84
N ASP A 128 -3.47 12.46 28.91
CA ASP A 128 -3.96 13.79 29.31
C ASP A 128 -5.04 14.33 28.34
N GLU A 129 -4.96 13.96 27.05
CA GLU A 129 -5.95 14.38 26.08
C GLU A 129 -7.23 13.51 26.17
N TYR A 130 -7.09 12.25 26.60
CA TYR A 130 -8.20 11.30 26.72
C TYR A 130 -8.35 10.78 28.16
N PRO A 131 -8.67 11.64 29.15
CA PRO A 131 -8.69 11.28 30.57
C PRO A 131 -9.79 10.28 30.96
N ARG A 132 -10.74 10.03 30.06
CA ARG A 132 -11.79 9.00 30.28
C ARG A 132 -11.31 7.59 29.91
N MET A 133 -10.17 7.45 29.27
CA MET A 133 -9.58 6.14 28.97
C MET A 133 -8.87 5.61 30.21
N THR A 134 -8.96 4.29 30.41
CA THR A 134 -8.15 3.63 31.43
C THR A 134 -6.69 3.57 30.97
N GLU A 135 -5.75 3.53 31.90
CA GLU A 135 -4.32 3.38 31.58
C GLU A 135 -4.06 2.17 30.67
N THR A 136 -4.72 1.04 30.95
CA THR A 136 -4.62 -0.17 30.13
C THR A 136 -5.08 0.07 28.69
N ALA A 137 -6.17 0.82 28.49
CA ALA A 137 -6.66 1.15 27.16
C ALA A 137 -5.67 2.06 26.39
N VAL A 138 -5.07 3.05 27.08
CA VAL A 138 -4.04 3.91 26.47
C VAL A 138 -2.79 3.11 26.12
N ARG A 139 -2.32 2.22 27.00
CA ARG A 139 -1.20 1.32 26.74
C ARG A 139 -1.48 0.39 25.55
N SER A 140 -2.69 -0.16 25.46
CA SER A 140 -3.09 -1.01 24.33
C SER A 140 -3.12 -0.21 23.02
N ALA A 141 -3.60 1.04 23.04
CA ALA A 141 -3.60 1.92 21.89
C ALA A 141 -2.17 2.28 21.44
N LEU A 142 -1.27 2.59 22.39
CA LEU A 142 0.14 2.82 22.12
C LEU A 142 0.83 1.58 21.57
N ALA A 143 0.52 0.39 22.09
CA ALA A 143 1.09 -0.86 21.61
C ALA A 143 0.65 -1.17 20.17
N ALA A 144 -0.56 -0.82 19.77
CA ALA A 144 -1.04 -0.93 18.38
C ALA A 144 -0.22 -0.04 17.41
N PHE A 145 0.39 1.03 17.93
CA PHE A 145 1.32 1.90 17.22
C PHE A 145 2.79 1.62 17.55
N LEU A 146 3.11 0.38 17.99
CA LEU A 146 4.45 -0.15 18.25
C LEU A 146 5.21 0.51 19.41
N PHE A 147 4.53 1.19 20.33
CA PHE A 147 5.14 1.64 21.58
C PHE A 147 5.00 0.53 22.62
N LYS A 148 6.09 -0.14 22.96
CA LYS A 148 6.10 -1.30 23.87
C LYS A 148 7.06 -1.08 25.04
N GLY A 149 6.77 -1.76 26.15
CA GLY A 149 7.65 -1.73 27.34
C GLY A 149 7.93 -0.29 27.82
N ASP A 150 9.20 0.07 27.88
CA ASP A 150 9.65 1.37 28.38
C ASP A 150 9.53 2.52 27.39
N ASP A 151 9.25 2.23 26.09
CA ASP A 151 9.11 3.27 25.07
C ASP A 151 7.96 4.25 25.37
N ILE A 152 6.92 3.80 26.05
CA ILE A 152 5.78 4.64 26.46
C ILE A 152 6.16 5.75 27.46
N TYR A 153 7.27 5.60 28.16
CA TYR A 153 7.76 6.58 29.14
C TYR A 153 8.79 7.56 28.56
N LYS A 154 9.30 7.32 27.33
CA LYS A 154 10.18 8.26 26.64
C LYS A 154 9.48 9.60 26.46
N LEU A 155 10.24 10.68 26.63
CA LEU A 155 9.74 12.02 26.36
C LEU A 155 9.51 12.21 24.85
N ILE A 156 8.51 13.00 24.49
CA ILE A 156 8.24 13.33 23.09
C ILE A 156 9.47 13.96 22.42
N SER A 157 10.27 14.73 23.16
CA SER A 157 11.54 15.30 22.68
C SER A 157 12.60 14.26 22.29
N GLU A 158 12.55 13.07 22.91
CA GLU A 158 13.50 11.97 22.67
C GLU A 158 13.08 11.07 21.50
N LEU A 159 11.84 11.21 21.02
CA LEU A 159 11.30 10.39 19.96
C LEU A 159 11.82 10.83 18.59
N SER A 160 12.05 9.86 17.71
CA SER A 160 12.32 10.09 16.29
C SER A 160 11.12 10.74 15.60
N GLY A 161 11.33 11.30 14.40
CA GLY A 161 10.24 11.88 13.59
C GLY A 161 9.12 10.87 13.29
N GLY A 162 9.48 9.62 12.99
CA GLY A 162 8.50 8.56 12.75
C GLY A 162 7.70 8.16 13.98
N GLU A 163 8.35 8.11 15.17
CA GLU A 163 7.66 7.85 16.44
C GLU A 163 6.68 8.98 16.80
N ARG A 164 7.09 10.24 16.62
CA ARG A 164 6.19 11.39 16.81
C ARG A 164 4.99 11.33 15.87
N ALA A 165 5.20 10.95 14.59
CA ALA A 165 4.12 10.77 13.62
C ALA A 165 3.12 9.71 14.10
N ARG A 166 3.60 8.58 14.62
CA ARG A 166 2.75 7.52 15.17
C ARG A 166 1.90 7.99 16.34
N ILE A 167 2.46 8.79 17.27
CA ILE A 167 1.70 9.39 18.39
C ILE A 167 0.65 10.37 17.89
N ALA A 168 0.99 11.24 16.92
CA ALA A 168 0.05 12.19 16.35
C ALA A 168 -1.13 11.47 15.64
N LEU A 169 -0.84 10.40 14.88
CA LEU A 169 -1.85 9.57 14.25
C LEU A 169 -2.72 8.84 15.27
N LEU A 170 -2.12 8.27 16.31
CA LEU A 170 -2.84 7.63 17.40
C LEU A 170 -3.82 8.61 18.06
N LYS A 171 -3.36 9.80 18.44
CA LYS A 171 -4.21 10.85 19.00
C LYS A 171 -5.36 11.21 18.07
N LEU A 172 -5.08 11.37 16.77
CA LEU A 172 -6.10 11.65 15.79
C LEU A 172 -7.16 10.54 15.70
N MET A 173 -6.76 9.28 15.72
CA MET A 173 -7.69 8.16 15.66
C MET A 173 -8.50 7.98 16.94
N LEU A 174 -7.99 8.40 18.09
CA LEU A 174 -8.69 8.43 19.38
C LEU A 174 -9.64 9.62 19.52
N SER A 175 -9.52 10.67 18.69
CA SER A 175 -10.33 11.90 18.76
C SER A 175 -11.85 11.67 18.53
N GLY A 176 -12.21 10.48 18.04
CA GLY A 176 -13.58 10.17 17.63
C GLY A 176 -14.02 10.92 16.39
N ALA A 177 -13.08 11.47 15.61
CA ALA A 177 -13.37 11.95 14.26
C ALA A 177 -13.99 10.83 13.45
N ASN A 178 -14.96 11.13 12.58
CA ASN A 178 -15.57 10.14 11.70
C ASN A 178 -15.23 10.37 10.22
N PHE A 179 -14.44 11.42 9.95
CA PHE A 179 -13.83 11.71 8.66
C PHE A 179 -12.38 12.13 8.86
N LEU A 180 -11.44 11.30 8.41
CA LEU A 180 -10.01 11.57 8.54
C LEU A 180 -9.45 12.07 7.20
N LEU A 181 -8.79 13.22 7.25
CA LEU A 181 -7.94 13.77 6.19
C LEU A 181 -6.50 13.47 6.56
N LEU A 182 -5.81 12.63 5.79
CA LEU A 182 -4.41 12.24 6.06
C LEU A 182 -3.51 12.70 4.92
N ASP A 183 -2.58 13.61 5.20
CA ASP A 183 -1.63 14.14 4.22
C ASP A 183 -0.29 13.41 4.34
N GLU A 184 -0.02 12.51 3.39
CA GLU A 184 1.19 11.67 3.29
C GLU A 184 1.54 10.97 4.62
N PRO A 185 0.62 10.18 5.19
CA PRO A 185 0.79 9.63 6.54
C PRO A 185 1.91 8.58 6.66
N THR A 186 2.38 8.02 5.55
CA THR A 186 3.50 7.06 5.51
C THR A 186 4.87 7.70 5.39
N ASN A 187 4.94 9.02 5.10
CA ASN A 187 6.21 9.71 4.98
C ASN A 187 6.98 9.68 6.30
N HIS A 188 8.28 9.37 6.21
CA HIS A 188 9.21 9.24 7.34
C HIS A 188 8.93 8.08 8.30
N LEU A 189 8.00 7.16 7.96
CA LEU A 189 7.79 5.91 8.69
C LEU A 189 8.70 4.82 8.13
N ASP A 190 9.20 3.97 9.02
CA ASP A 190 9.83 2.70 8.65
C ASP A 190 8.77 1.67 8.22
N ILE A 191 9.21 0.56 7.64
CA ILE A 191 8.32 -0.48 7.10
C ILE A 191 7.35 -1.00 8.17
N THR A 192 7.86 -1.28 9.37
CA THR A 192 7.04 -1.80 10.48
C THR A 192 6.00 -0.81 10.97
N SER A 193 6.36 0.48 10.97
CA SER A 193 5.42 1.57 11.30
C SER A 193 4.36 1.78 10.22
N CYS A 194 4.72 1.62 8.94
CA CYS A 194 3.75 1.63 7.84
C CYS A 194 2.74 0.49 7.99
N GLU A 195 3.18 -0.73 8.28
CA GLU A 195 2.30 -1.87 8.50
C GLU A 195 1.34 -1.66 9.71
N ALA A 196 1.85 -1.09 10.80
CA ALA A 196 1.02 -0.76 11.97
C ALA A 196 -0.05 0.28 11.62
N LEU A 197 0.32 1.33 10.88
CA LEU A 197 -0.62 2.34 10.39
C LEU A 197 -1.67 1.74 9.45
N GLU A 198 -1.27 0.91 8.49
CA GLU A 198 -2.17 0.22 7.57
C GLU A 198 -3.20 -0.62 8.34
N ASN A 199 -2.75 -1.41 9.32
CA ASN A 199 -3.63 -2.23 10.15
C ASN A 199 -4.60 -1.37 10.97
N ALA A 200 -4.14 -0.25 11.52
CA ALA A 200 -4.99 0.70 12.22
C ALA A 200 -6.05 1.32 11.30
N LEU A 201 -5.66 1.73 10.07
CA LEU A 201 -6.58 2.28 9.07
C LEU A 201 -7.57 1.23 8.53
N LEU A 202 -7.15 -0.04 8.41
CA LEU A 202 -8.04 -1.14 8.04
C LEU A 202 -9.13 -1.37 9.10
N GLY A 203 -8.75 -1.28 10.37
CA GLY A 203 -9.68 -1.44 11.51
C GLY A 203 -10.53 -0.21 11.81
N TYR A 204 -10.26 0.94 11.18
CA TYR A 204 -11.03 2.16 11.39
C TYR A 204 -12.37 2.12 10.63
N ASP A 205 -13.47 2.36 11.32
CA ASP A 205 -14.83 2.26 10.79
C ASP A 205 -15.40 3.59 10.21
N GLY A 206 -14.61 4.67 10.26
CA GLY A 206 -14.97 5.96 9.67
C GLY A 206 -14.66 6.09 8.18
N THR A 207 -14.77 7.32 7.68
CA THR A 207 -14.47 7.69 6.30
C THR A 207 -13.04 8.22 6.22
N LEU A 208 -12.32 7.83 5.18
CA LEU A 208 -10.92 8.23 4.95
C LEU A 208 -10.78 9.04 3.66
N PHE A 209 -10.04 10.13 3.71
CA PHE A 209 -9.55 10.83 2.54
C PHE A 209 -8.04 11.05 2.69
N ILE A 210 -7.25 10.35 1.89
CA ILE A 210 -5.81 10.21 2.08
C ILE A 210 -5.07 10.72 0.84
N ILE A 211 -4.09 11.57 1.05
CA ILE A 211 -3.06 11.88 0.06
C ILE A 211 -1.93 10.89 0.30
N SER A 212 -1.57 10.10 -0.71
CA SER A 212 -0.40 9.23 -0.63
C SER A 212 0.20 8.94 -2.00
N HIS A 213 1.52 8.79 -2.02
CA HIS A 213 2.29 8.28 -3.15
C HIS A 213 2.63 6.80 -3.00
N ASP A 214 2.31 6.21 -1.87
CA ASP A 214 2.53 4.79 -1.59
C ASP A 214 1.50 3.93 -2.30
N ARG A 215 1.92 3.29 -3.38
CA ARG A 215 1.06 2.43 -4.21
C ARG A 215 0.53 1.21 -3.45
N TYR A 216 1.33 0.70 -2.51
CA TYR A 216 0.93 -0.47 -1.70
C TYR A 216 -0.23 -0.10 -0.79
N LEU A 217 -0.11 1.00 -0.03
CA LEU A 217 -1.17 1.54 0.82
C LEU A 217 -2.43 1.83 0.00
N VAL A 218 -2.28 2.48 -1.17
CA VAL A 218 -3.42 2.79 -2.06
C VAL A 218 -4.12 1.53 -2.52
N ASN A 219 -3.38 0.51 -3.00
CA ASN A 219 -3.99 -0.74 -3.47
C ASN A 219 -4.69 -1.52 -2.37
N LYS A 220 -4.15 -1.46 -1.15
CA LYS A 220 -4.70 -2.20 0.00
C LYS A 220 -5.97 -1.58 0.56
N LEU A 221 -6.09 -0.25 0.54
CA LEU A 221 -7.16 0.47 1.25
C LEU A 221 -8.17 1.15 0.32
N ALA A 222 -7.78 1.61 -0.87
CA ALA A 222 -8.62 2.45 -1.70
C ALA A 222 -9.82 1.70 -2.28
N ASN A 223 -11.00 2.31 -2.16
CA ASN A 223 -12.18 1.94 -2.93
C ASN A 223 -12.56 3.02 -3.96
N ARG A 224 -11.99 4.22 -3.84
CA ARG A 224 -12.12 5.33 -4.79
C ARG A 224 -10.84 6.15 -4.85
N LEU A 225 -10.50 6.63 -6.03
CA LEU A 225 -9.37 7.50 -6.30
C LEU A 225 -9.83 8.79 -6.97
N TYR A 226 -9.21 9.91 -6.58
CA TYR A 226 -9.25 11.15 -7.33
C TYR A 226 -7.84 11.49 -7.81
N LYS A 227 -7.70 11.74 -9.12
CA LYS A 227 -6.47 12.29 -9.68
C LYS A 227 -6.60 13.80 -9.80
N LEU A 228 -5.83 14.53 -8.99
CA LEU A 228 -5.75 15.97 -9.07
C LEU A 228 -4.75 16.40 -10.14
N SER A 229 -5.17 17.35 -10.95
CA SER A 229 -4.35 18.00 -11.99
C SER A 229 -4.67 19.49 -12.04
N GLN A 230 -3.92 20.23 -12.83
CA GLN A 230 -4.23 21.67 -13.05
C GLN A 230 -5.62 21.89 -13.69
N SER A 231 -6.15 20.92 -14.44
CA SER A 231 -7.46 20.99 -15.07
C SER A 231 -8.62 20.63 -14.14
N GLY A 232 -8.34 20.05 -12.97
CA GLY A 232 -9.37 19.63 -12.01
C GLY A 232 -9.09 18.26 -11.40
N ALA A 233 -10.11 17.67 -10.79
CA ALA A 233 -10.05 16.34 -10.20
C ALA A 233 -10.87 15.34 -11.01
N ALA A 234 -10.26 14.23 -11.41
CA ALA A 234 -10.94 13.12 -12.08
C ALA A 234 -11.12 11.96 -11.10
N GLY A 235 -12.35 11.48 -10.93
CA GLY A 235 -12.69 10.38 -10.03
C GLY A 235 -12.65 9.01 -10.72
N TYR A 236 -12.12 8.01 -10.03
CA TYR A 236 -12.04 6.61 -10.46
C TYR A 236 -12.54 5.72 -9.32
N LEU A 237 -13.42 4.77 -9.64
CA LEU A 237 -13.85 3.74 -8.69
C LEU A 237 -12.83 2.60 -8.70
N GLY A 238 -12.42 2.14 -7.53
CA GLY A 238 -11.44 1.06 -7.37
C GLY A 238 -10.09 1.54 -6.84
N ASN A 239 -9.10 0.67 -6.92
CA ASN A 239 -7.74 0.87 -6.43
C ASN A 239 -6.79 1.44 -7.50
N TYR A 240 -5.50 1.50 -7.18
CA TYR A 240 -4.49 2.08 -8.08
C TYR A 240 -4.31 1.28 -9.38
N ASP A 241 -4.39 -0.05 -9.32
CA ASP A 241 -4.23 -0.91 -10.50
C ASP A 241 -5.38 -0.69 -11.48
N PHE A 242 -6.62 -0.60 -10.98
CA PHE A 242 -7.78 -0.28 -11.79
C PHE A 242 -7.69 1.12 -12.44
N TYR A 243 -7.13 2.10 -11.71
CA TYR A 243 -6.84 3.42 -12.27
C TYR A 243 -5.84 3.33 -13.43
N LEU A 244 -4.76 2.54 -13.29
CA LEU A 244 -3.76 2.35 -14.35
C LEU A 244 -4.36 1.70 -15.60
N GLU A 245 -5.17 0.66 -15.42
CA GLU A 245 -5.88 0.00 -16.52
C GLU A 245 -6.78 0.99 -17.29
N LYS A 246 -7.57 1.80 -16.58
CA LYS A 246 -8.39 2.83 -17.20
C LYS A 246 -7.58 3.90 -17.91
N GLN A 247 -6.45 4.32 -17.35
CA GLN A 247 -5.59 5.29 -17.97
C GLN A 247 -4.97 4.76 -19.26
N GLN A 248 -4.54 3.49 -19.26
CA GLN A 248 -4.06 2.82 -20.47
C GLN A 248 -5.17 2.70 -21.54
N ALA A 249 -6.37 2.30 -21.16
CA ALA A 249 -7.51 2.21 -22.06
C ALA A 249 -7.91 3.59 -22.66
N GLN A 250 -7.83 4.66 -21.87
CA GLN A 250 -8.12 6.02 -22.33
C GLN A 250 -7.01 6.56 -23.24
N SER A 251 -5.75 6.26 -23.00
CA SER A 251 -4.64 6.65 -23.89
C SER A 251 -4.77 5.97 -25.25
N VAL A 252 -5.12 4.69 -25.27
CA VAL A 252 -5.42 3.96 -26.51
C VAL A 252 -6.64 4.55 -27.23
N ALA A 253 -7.70 4.91 -26.51
CA ALA A 253 -8.91 5.50 -27.08
C ALA A 253 -8.71 6.94 -27.58
N SER A 254 -7.84 7.74 -26.95
CA SER A 254 -7.51 9.09 -27.40
C SER A 254 -6.59 9.07 -28.62
N GLU A 255 -5.66 8.13 -28.71
CA GLU A 255 -4.86 7.91 -29.93
C GLU A 255 -5.74 7.51 -31.15
N VAL A 256 -6.90 6.86 -30.90
CA VAL A 256 -7.85 6.50 -31.95
C VAL A 256 -8.72 7.70 -32.39
N ARG A 257 -8.96 8.70 -31.52
CA ARG A 257 -9.82 9.86 -31.82
C ARG A 257 -9.12 11.04 -32.53
N GLU A 258 -7.80 11.14 -32.46
CA GLU A 258 -7.02 12.26 -33.01
C GLU A 258 -6.33 11.95 -34.35
N LYS A 259 -6.87 11.09 -35.21
CA LYS A 259 -6.28 10.90 -36.56
C LYS A 259 -7.03 11.67 -37.63
N PRO A 260 -6.46 12.79 -38.14
CA PRO A 260 -6.69 13.19 -39.49
C PRO A 260 -6.02 12.16 -40.43
N LYS A 261 -6.70 11.83 -41.54
CA LYS A 261 -6.19 10.95 -42.60
C LYS A 261 -4.75 11.31 -42.98
N LYS A 262 -3.76 10.50 -42.61
CA LYS A 262 -2.36 10.62 -43.06
C LYS A 262 -1.76 9.25 -43.36
N SER A 263 -1.40 9.07 -44.61
CA SER A 263 -0.32 8.30 -45.26
C SER A 263 0.10 6.94 -44.71
N GLU A 264 0.43 6.03 -45.62
CA GLU A 264 1.02 4.68 -45.44
C GLU A 264 2.13 4.59 -44.37
N GLN A 265 2.89 5.66 -44.17
CA GLN A 265 3.93 5.74 -43.14
C GLN A 265 3.43 5.64 -41.67
N ALA A 266 2.18 6.01 -41.38
CA ALA A 266 1.59 5.90 -40.04
C ALA A 266 1.11 4.48 -39.71
N LEU A 267 0.77 3.68 -40.71
CA LEU A 267 0.45 2.27 -40.58
C LEU A 267 1.70 1.45 -40.27
N ASP A 268 2.81 1.77 -40.89
CA ASP A 268 4.11 1.11 -40.64
C ASP A 268 4.64 1.39 -39.21
N TYR A 269 4.51 2.63 -38.72
CA TYR A 269 4.89 3.00 -37.36
C TYR A 269 4.02 2.30 -36.29
N LYS A 270 2.71 2.14 -36.56
CA LYS A 270 1.80 1.45 -35.62
C LYS A 270 2.13 -0.05 -35.53
N GLN A 271 2.38 -0.69 -36.66
CA GLN A 271 2.77 -2.10 -36.72
C GLN A 271 4.11 -2.34 -36.03
N ARG A 272 5.10 -1.44 -36.20
CA ARG A 272 6.38 -1.51 -35.50
C ARG A 272 6.22 -1.41 -33.98
N LYS A 273 5.40 -0.49 -33.50
CA LYS A 273 5.15 -0.29 -32.06
C LYS A 273 4.38 -1.45 -31.43
N GLU A 274 3.43 -2.03 -32.15
CA GLU A 274 2.71 -3.25 -31.73
C GLU A 274 3.67 -4.45 -31.64
N ARG A 275 4.50 -4.67 -32.65
CA ARG A 275 5.54 -5.72 -32.63
C ARG A 275 6.55 -5.53 -31.49
N GLU A 276 6.97 -4.30 -31.21
CA GLU A 276 7.90 -4.01 -30.12
C GLU A 276 7.24 -4.24 -28.74
N SER A 277 5.96 -3.93 -28.58
CA SER A 277 5.18 -4.22 -27.37
C SER A 277 5.01 -5.73 -27.15
N GLU A 278 4.67 -6.48 -28.19
CA GLU A 278 4.56 -7.95 -28.13
C GLU A 278 5.92 -8.59 -27.81
N ARG A 279 6.99 -8.12 -28.42
CA ARG A 279 8.35 -8.58 -28.16
C ARG A 279 8.75 -8.39 -26.68
N ARG A 280 8.40 -7.23 -26.07
CA ARG A 280 8.64 -6.98 -24.63
C ARG A 280 7.83 -7.91 -23.74
N LYS A 281 6.57 -8.17 -24.10
CA LYS A 281 5.71 -9.10 -23.32
C LYS A 281 6.25 -10.53 -23.36
N LEU A 282 6.67 -10.99 -24.54
CA LEU A 282 7.29 -12.32 -24.69
C LEU A 282 8.61 -12.40 -23.90
N GLY A 283 9.48 -11.38 -23.98
CA GLY A 283 10.72 -11.32 -23.19
C GLY A 283 10.45 -11.43 -21.67
N THR A 284 9.47 -10.68 -21.15
CA THR A 284 9.11 -10.77 -19.72
C THR A 284 8.53 -12.14 -19.33
N ARG A 285 7.82 -12.79 -20.25
CA ARG A 285 7.26 -14.12 -20.04
C ARG A 285 8.37 -15.19 -20.01
N ILE A 286 9.34 -15.09 -20.90
CA ILE A 286 10.54 -15.93 -20.95
C ILE A 286 11.33 -15.80 -19.63
N GLU A 287 11.65 -14.58 -19.20
CA GLU A 287 12.38 -14.34 -17.94
C GLU A 287 11.66 -14.91 -16.71
N ARG A 288 10.33 -14.85 -16.71
CA ARG A 288 9.52 -15.45 -15.62
C ARG A 288 9.56 -16.97 -15.65
N ALA A 289 9.46 -17.57 -16.83
CA ALA A 289 9.52 -19.01 -17.00
C ALA A 289 10.90 -19.53 -16.60
N GLU A 290 11.98 -18.89 -17.03
CA GLU A 290 13.36 -19.23 -16.65
C GLU A 290 13.56 -19.20 -15.13
N ARG A 291 13.16 -18.12 -14.47
CA ARG A 291 13.26 -18.03 -13.02
C ARG A 291 12.44 -19.13 -12.31
N ARG A 292 11.25 -19.44 -12.84
CA ARG A 292 10.41 -20.48 -12.24
C ARG A 292 11.01 -21.86 -12.41
N ILE A 293 11.64 -22.13 -13.55
CA ILE A 293 12.36 -23.38 -13.81
C ILE A 293 13.55 -23.54 -12.83
N GLU A 294 14.34 -22.48 -12.63
CA GLU A 294 15.45 -22.47 -11.67
C GLU A 294 14.97 -22.74 -10.24
N GLU A 295 13.94 -22.03 -9.79
CA GLU A 295 13.33 -22.24 -8.45
C GLU A 295 12.84 -23.67 -8.24
N LEU A 296 12.18 -24.25 -9.26
CA LEU A 296 11.68 -25.61 -9.20
C LEU A 296 12.81 -26.64 -9.21
N ASP A 297 13.87 -26.38 -9.97
CA ASP A 297 15.05 -27.26 -10.02
C ASP A 297 15.77 -27.33 -8.67
N GLU A 298 15.97 -26.17 -8.02
CA GLU A 298 16.54 -26.12 -6.66
C GLU A 298 15.68 -26.86 -5.64
N LEU A 299 14.35 -26.70 -5.71
CA LEU A 299 13.41 -27.38 -4.82
C LEU A 299 13.41 -28.91 -5.03
N ILE A 300 13.41 -29.37 -6.30
CA ILE A 300 13.47 -30.79 -6.65
C ILE A 300 14.78 -31.40 -6.16
N ASN A 301 15.91 -30.73 -6.34
CA ASN A 301 17.20 -31.20 -5.88
C ASN A 301 17.25 -31.32 -4.36
N THR A 302 16.81 -30.29 -3.63
CA THR A 302 16.75 -30.30 -2.16
C THR A 302 15.88 -31.45 -1.65
N LYS A 303 14.69 -31.63 -2.21
CA LYS A 303 13.78 -32.71 -1.79
C LYS A 303 14.29 -34.09 -2.20
N THR A 304 15.03 -34.20 -3.28
CA THR A 304 15.66 -35.47 -3.70
C THR A 304 16.79 -35.87 -2.77
N GLU A 305 17.58 -34.88 -2.28
CA GLU A 305 18.57 -35.12 -1.25
C GLU A 305 17.95 -35.53 0.09
N GLU A 306 16.87 -34.87 0.50
CA GLU A 306 16.06 -35.28 1.67
C GLU A 306 15.55 -36.70 1.54
N LEU A 307 14.99 -37.06 0.38
CA LEU A 307 14.47 -38.41 0.10
C LEU A 307 15.57 -39.45 0.25
N SER A 308 16.79 -39.18 -0.21
CA SER A 308 17.93 -40.07 -0.10
C SER A 308 18.40 -40.37 1.33
N SER A 309 18.09 -39.47 2.27
CA SER A 309 18.47 -39.53 3.69
C SER A 309 17.40 -40.18 4.58
N LEU A 310 16.17 -40.31 4.09
CA LEU A 310 15.02 -40.84 4.86
C LEU A 310 15.02 -42.36 4.94
N SER A 311 14.83 -42.89 6.15
CA SER A 311 14.63 -44.32 6.42
C SER A 311 13.16 -44.72 6.68
N ASP A 312 12.27 -43.73 6.75
CA ASP A 312 10.82 -43.94 6.99
C ASP A 312 10.08 -44.01 5.67
N TYR A 313 9.47 -45.20 5.42
CA TYR A 313 8.80 -45.50 4.17
C TYR A 313 7.58 -44.61 3.86
N GLN A 314 6.81 -44.23 4.89
CA GLN A 314 5.63 -43.38 4.69
C GLN A 314 6.00 -41.96 4.27
N LYS A 315 6.99 -41.38 4.93
CA LYS A 315 7.50 -40.04 4.60
C LYS A 315 8.20 -40.02 3.23
N ALA A 316 8.90 -41.11 2.90
CA ALA A 316 9.54 -41.25 1.59
C ALA A 316 8.51 -41.28 0.44
N MET A 317 7.35 -41.89 0.67
CA MET A 317 6.26 -41.97 -0.31
C MET A 317 5.63 -40.53 -0.51
N GLU A 318 5.32 -39.81 0.56
CA GLU A 318 4.78 -38.47 0.50
C GLU A 318 5.75 -37.49 -0.22
N LEU A 319 7.04 -37.60 0.10
CA LEU A 319 8.07 -36.75 -0.51
C LEU A 319 8.28 -37.08 -2.00
N SER A 320 8.14 -38.37 -2.38
CA SER A 320 8.19 -38.81 -3.77
C SER A 320 7.01 -38.26 -4.59
N GLU A 321 5.79 -38.26 -4.04
CA GLU A 321 4.62 -37.67 -4.68
C GLU A 321 4.77 -36.13 -4.84
N GLU A 322 5.39 -35.48 -3.86
CA GLU A 322 5.67 -34.02 -3.92
C GLU A 322 6.70 -33.69 -4.99
N ILE A 323 7.76 -34.50 -5.12
CA ILE A 323 8.77 -34.34 -6.19
C ILE A 323 8.12 -34.54 -7.57
N GLU A 324 7.21 -35.49 -7.71
CA GLU A 324 6.50 -35.70 -8.96
C GLU A 324 5.62 -34.52 -9.35
N ARG A 325 4.93 -33.88 -8.38
CA ARG A 325 4.17 -32.65 -8.61
C ARG A 325 5.06 -31.51 -9.05
N LEU A 326 6.21 -31.31 -8.38
CA LEU A 326 7.15 -30.26 -8.75
C LEU A 326 7.73 -30.48 -10.16
N ARG A 327 7.96 -31.72 -10.57
CA ARG A 327 8.40 -32.06 -11.94
C ARG A 327 7.34 -31.73 -12.98
N LEU A 328 6.07 -31.98 -12.71
CA LEU A 328 4.96 -31.61 -13.61
C LEU A 328 4.85 -30.08 -13.74
N GLU A 329 5.05 -29.33 -12.64
CA GLU A 329 5.08 -27.87 -12.69
C GLU A 329 6.30 -27.35 -13.48
N GLN A 330 7.45 -28.00 -13.35
CA GLN A 330 8.65 -27.67 -14.11
C GLN A 330 8.45 -27.92 -15.61
N GLU A 331 7.84 -29.03 -15.99
CA GLU A 331 7.52 -29.36 -17.37
C GLU A 331 6.56 -28.35 -18.00
N ALA A 332 5.54 -27.91 -17.26
CA ALA A 332 4.64 -26.84 -17.70
C ALA A 332 5.33 -25.49 -17.87
N ALA A 333 6.29 -25.15 -16.98
CA ALA A 333 7.08 -23.93 -17.10
C ALA A 333 8.07 -23.99 -18.29
N MET A 334 8.62 -25.16 -18.59
CA MET A 334 9.47 -25.40 -19.77
C MET A 334 8.65 -25.25 -21.07
N GLU A 335 7.44 -25.80 -21.14
CA GLU A 335 6.55 -25.67 -22.29
C GLU A 335 6.15 -24.20 -22.55
N ASP A 336 5.91 -23.43 -21.48
CA ASP A 336 5.63 -21.98 -21.56
C ASP A 336 6.86 -21.20 -22.05
N TRP A 337 8.05 -21.58 -21.61
CA TRP A 337 9.32 -21.02 -22.06
C TRP A 337 9.58 -21.31 -23.54
N GLU A 338 9.45 -22.58 -23.97
CA GLU A 338 9.63 -23.00 -25.36
C GLU A 338 8.66 -22.28 -26.31
N THR A 339 7.38 -22.23 -25.95
CA THR A 339 6.34 -21.57 -26.75
C THR A 339 6.60 -20.09 -26.89
N SER A 340 7.04 -19.43 -25.79
CA SER A 340 7.32 -17.99 -25.78
C SER A 340 8.61 -17.66 -26.51
N SER A 341 9.64 -18.53 -26.43
CA SER A 341 10.91 -18.39 -27.14
C SER A 341 10.74 -18.58 -28.65
N ALA A 342 9.99 -19.61 -29.08
CA ALA A 342 9.68 -19.84 -30.48
C ALA A 342 8.91 -18.64 -31.08
N ALA A 343 7.92 -18.12 -30.37
CA ALA A 343 7.18 -16.93 -30.80
C ALA A 343 8.08 -15.68 -30.90
N LEU A 344 9.07 -15.53 -30.02
CA LEU A 344 10.03 -14.43 -30.07
C LEU A 344 10.99 -14.57 -31.27
N GLU A 345 11.45 -15.79 -31.57
CA GLU A 345 12.29 -16.10 -32.73
C GLU A 345 11.57 -15.85 -34.06
N GLU A 346 10.31 -16.28 -34.19
CA GLU A 346 9.50 -15.97 -35.37
C GLU A 346 9.34 -14.46 -35.60
N MET A 347 9.23 -13.69 -34.53
CA MET A 347 9.14 -12.23 -34.62
C MET A 347 10.46 -11.55 -34.98
N THR A 348 11.60 -12.17 -34.68
CA THR A 348 12.94 -11.64 -34.96
C THR A 348 13.49 -12.15 -36.30
N GLY A 349 13.13 -13.37 -36.72
CA GLY A 349 13.59 -13.99 -37.98
C GLY A 349 12.95 -13.46 -39.25
N GLY A 350 11.92 -12.61 -39.15
CA GLY A 350 11.24 -12.00 -40.29
C GLY A 350 11.77 -10.64 -40.78
N SER A 351 12.98 -10.22 -40.36
CA SER A 351 13.54 -8.90 -40.67
C SER A 351 14.79 -8.91 -41.57
N ASP A 352 15.13 -10.06 -42.19
CA ASP A 352 16.23 -10.16 -43.15
C ASP A 352 15.70 -10.65 -44.54
N ASP A 353 14.82 -9.84 -45.17
CA ASP A 353 14.59 -9.85 -46.63
C ASP A 353 14.14 -8.45 -47.11
#